data_a8e4f9c1974e85cc31fef1c2b91b07ed
#
_entry.id   a8e4f9c1974e85cc31fef1c2b91b07ed
#
_cell.length_a   1.000
_cell.length_b   1.000
_cell.length_c   1.000
_cell.angle_alpha   90.00
_cell.angle_beta   90.00
_cell.angle_gamma   90.00
#
_symmetry.space_group_name_H-M   'P 1'
#
loop_
_entity.id
_entity.type
_entity.pdbx_description
1 polymer ?
#
loop_
_entity_poly.entity_id
_entity_poly.type
_entity_poly.pdbx_seq_one_letter_code
_entity_poly.pdbx_strand_id
1 'polypeptide(L)'
;MSTIDISPTKRQSEAWKYLTDDKTNIVLFGGSAGGGKSWLGCLWITTICLRYKGLRCLVGRSVLTQLRLTTLNTLFELLNTMGLKSGEHYNYNGQSNVLTFYNKSEIILKDLAYNPSDPNYDSLGSLEVSAVFIDEASQISSLAYNIVKSRIRYKLNEYKLIPKVLMSCNPSNNWIKKDFYLPHTQGKLEDNKIFIPSLPLDNPYLPPSYIEMLKELPPQQRRRLLEGDWDYLDESDSLFKFDEISNSVFRYSPNTTDKKYMTIDVARFGDDRSVVMIWVGLVLVECHVYRKLSTTELSSNIQDLMRSHGIHPNNCIVDSDGVGGGVSDQIRATNFVNNSRPLHEQNFSNLKSQCYVKLSDMFREGKLSLNILEPSVIDDLTQELLSVKLKDIDKDNKVQVQSKDEMKRLLGKSPDLSDALMMRMLPEIKTQKTTGRYAIMSI
;
A
#
# COMPACT_ATOMS: atom_id res chain seq x y z
N MET A 1 44.94 12.67 5.23
CA MET A 1 43.58 12.08 5.10
C MET A 1 42.63 13.19 5.43
N SER A 2 41.91 13.72 4.46
CA SER A 2 40.84 14.68 4.70
C SER A 2 39.75 13.94 5.45
N THR A 3 39.42 14.38 6.66
CA THR A 3 38.26 13.92 7.41
C THR A 3 37.02 14.25 6.59
N ILE A 4 36.35 13.22 6.07
CA ILE A 4 35.07 13.38 5.39
C ILE A 4 34.05 13.59 6.51
N ASP A 5 33.52 14.80 6.60
CA ASP A 5 32.51 15.14 7.58
C ASP A 5 31.13 14.61 7.09
N ILE A 6 30.77 13.40 7.54
CA ILE A 6 29.43 12.87 7.39
C ILE A 6 28.68 13.25 8.66
N SER A 7 28.12 14.44 8.68
CA SER A 7 27.32 14.93 9.82
C SER A 7 25.89 14.39 9.75
N PRO A 8 25.50 13.40 10.55
CA PRO A 8 24.12 12.89 10.53
C PRO A 8 23.17 13.95 11.12
N THR A 9 21.95 13.99 10.65
CA THR A 9 20.89 14.79 11.28
C THR A 9 20.62 14.29 12.70
N LYS A 10 19.96 15.12 13.53
CA LYS A 10 19.58 14.73 14.88
C LYS A 10 18.76 13.42 14.89
N ARG A 11 17.82 13.26 13.96
CA ARG A 11 16.97 12.06 13.82
C ARG A 11 17.77 10.85 13.36
N GLN A 12 18.70 11.03 12.44
CA GLN A 12 19.61 9.96 12.01
C GLN A 12 20.52 9.51 13.16
N SER A 13 21.02 10.44 13.96
CA SER A 13 21.83 10.13 15.15
C SER A 13 21.04 9.37 16.21
N GLU A 14 19.74 9.70 16.37
CA GLU A 14 18.83 8.97 17.22
C GLU A 14 18.62 7.53 16.72
N ALA A 15 18.31 7.35 15.43
CA ALA A 15 18.12 6.04 14.82
C ALA A 15 19.39 5.19 14.89
N TRP A 16 20.57 5.81 14.73
CA TRP A 16 21.85 5.11 14.80
C TRP A 16 22.09 4.41 16.13
N LYS A 17 21.62 4.97 17.26
CA LYS A 17 21.73 4.32 18.58
C LYS A 17 21.02 2.97 18.60
N TYR A 18 19.81 2.91 18.03
CA TYR A 18 19.02 1.67 17.96
C TYR A 18 19.52 0.70 16.88
N LEU A 19 20.11 1.22 15.79
CA LEU A 19 20.72 0.39 14.76
C LEU A 19 22.03 -0.29 15.23
N THR A 20 22.66 0.23 16.31
CA THR A 20 23.94 -0.24 16.84
C THR A 20 23.85 -0.85 18.23
N ASP A 21 22.70 -0.84 18.89
CA ASP A 21 22.48 -1.53 20.16
C ASP A 21 22.32 -3.05 19.98
N ASP A 22 22.19 -3.77 21.09
CA ASP A 22 22.02 -5.23 21.16
C ASP A 22 20.59 -5.67 21.53
N LYS A 23 19.59 -4.77 21.45
CA LYS A 23 18.22 -5.00 21.90
C LYS A 23 17.20 -4.78 20.82
N THR A 24 17.35 -3.73 20.02
CA THR A 24 16.38 -3.33 19.00
C THR A 24 16.54 -4.16 17.74
N ASN A 25 15.52 -4.90 17.34
CA ASN A 25 15.52 -5.69 16.11
C ASN A 25 14.98 -4.91 14.90
N ILE A 26 14.02 -4.00 15.12
CA ILE A 26 13.31 -3.35 14.04
C ILE A 26 13.28 -1.84 14.27
N VAL A 27 13.83 -1.12 13.32
CA VAL A 27 13.81 0.35 13.29
C VAL A 27 12.98 0.81 12.10
N LEU A 28 11.87 1.48 12.34
CA LEU A 28 11.14 2.22 11.33
C LEU A 28 11.58 3.68 11.40
N PHE A 29 12.26 4.15 10.34
CA PHE A 29 12.67 5.53 10.19
C PHE A 29 11.82 6.18 9.11
N GLY A 30 10.76 6.89 9.51
CA GLY A 30 9.72 7.29 8.58
C GLY A 30 9.11 8.65 8.92
N GLY A 31 8.28 9.14 8.02
CA GLY A 31 7.54 10.38 8.24
C GLY A 31 7.27 11.08 6.93
N SER A 32 8.21 11.79 6.33
CA SER A 32 7.92 12.57 5.14
C SER A 32 9.05 12.61 4.14
N ALA A 33 8.84 13.26 2.99
CA ALA A 33 9.85 13.37 1.94
C ALA A 33 11.04 14.21 2.41
N GLY A 34 12.26 13.86 1.99
CA GLY A 34 13.45 14.67 2.28
C GLY A 34 14.08 14.48 3.69
N GLY A 35 13.53 13.60 4.54
CA GLY A 35 14.07 13.36 5.90
C GLY A 35 15.40 12.59 5.97
N GLY A 36 16.10 12.36 4.85
CA GLY A 36 17.40 11.67 4.83
C GLY A 36 17.33 10.16 5.08
N LYS A 37 16.18 9.54 4.80
CA LYS A 37 15.87 8.13 5.11
C LYS A 37 16.75 7.14 4.37
N SER A 38 16.82 7.24 3.04
CA SER A 38 17.61 6.34 2.19
C SER A 38 19.10 6.49 2.46
N TRP A 39 19.57 7.71 2.76
CA TRP A 39 20.95 7.98 3.17
C TRP A 39 21.32 7.22 4.45
N LEU A 40 20.48 7.29 5.48
CA LEU A 40 20.69 6.54 6.73
C LEU A 40 20.80 5.03 6.49
N GLY A 41 19.88 4.48 5.67
CA GLY A 41 19.87 3.06 5.33
C GLY A 41 21.13 2.62 4.61
N CYS A 42 21.56 3.38 3.60
CA CYS A 42 22.80 3.13 2.87
C CYS A 42 24.02 3.24 3.78
N LEU A 43 24.08 4.27 4.64
CA LEU A 43 25.18 4.45 5.60
C LEU A 43 25.29 3.28 6.58
N TRP A 44 24.17 2.88 7.16
CA TRP A 44 24.15 1.77 8.12
C TRP A 44 24.61 0.45 7.50
N ILE A 45 24.02 0.06 6.35
CA ILE A 45 24.38 -1.18 5.65
C ILE A 45 25.84 -1.17 5.21
N THR A 46 26.34 -0.05 4.68
CA THR A 46 27.74 0.09 4.28
C THR A 46 28.66 -0.07 5.49
N THR A 47 28.34 0.58 6.61
CA THR A 47 29.18 0.55 7.81
C THR A 47 29.32 -0.87 8.37
N ILE A 48 28.23 -1.64 8.46
CA ILE A 48 28.30 -3.02 8.94
C ILE A 48 29.04 -3.95 7.97
N CYS A 49 28.88 -3.75 6.65
CA CYS A 49 29.64 -4.49 5.65
C CYS A 49 31.14 -4.23 5.72
N LEU A 50 31.55 -2.99 5.96
CA LEU A 50 32.97 -2.64 6.10
C LEU A 50 33.55 -3.16 7.42
N ARG A 51 32.76 -3.16 8.51
CA ARG A 51 33.20 -3.57 9.84
C ARG A 51 33.38 -5.07 9.98
N TYR A 52 32.52 -5.87 9.34
CA TYR A 52 32.47 -7.32 9.52
C TYR A 52 32.73 -8.04 8.18
N LYS A 53 33.79 -8.85 8.15
CA LYS A 53 34.23 -9.56 6.92
C LYS A 53 33.23 -10.61 6.46
N GLY A 54 32.88 -10.55 5.17
CA GLY A 54 32.06 -11.58 4.51
C GLY A 54 30.61 -11.62 4.99
N LEU A 55 30.05 -10.51 5.51
CA LEU A 55 28.62 -10.39 5.77
C LEU A 55 27.83 -10.31 4.45
N ARG A 56 26.58 -10.67 4.51
CA ARG A 56 25.58 -10.46 3.44
C ARG A 56 24.46 -9.60 3.95
N CYS A 57 24.26 -8.44 3.34
CA CYS A 57 23.19 -7.52 3.71
C CYS A 57 22.23 -7.38 2.53
N LEU A 58 20.95 -7.24 2.83
CA LEU A 58 19.92 -7.00 1.83
C LEU A 58 19.54 -5.52 1.82
N VAL A 59 19.45 -4.93 0.64
CA VAL A 59 18.75 -3.67 0.39
C VAL A 59 17.57 -3.98 -0.52
N GLY A 60 16.36 -3.80 -0.01
CA GLY A 60 15.13 -4.14 -0.70
C GLY A 60 14.25 -2.93 -0.97
N ARG A 61 13.49 -2.99 -2.05
CA ARG A 61 12.42 -2.08 -2.40
C ARG A 61 11.35 -2.81 -3.20
N SER A 62 10.15 -2.24 -3.33
CA SER A 62 9.09 -2.85 -4.12
C SER A 62 9.57 -3.23 -5.53
N VAL A 63 10.18 -2.30 -6.28
CA VAL A 63 10.60 -2.52 -7.67
C VAL A 63 12.10 -2.32 -7.84
N LEU A 64 12.80 -3.32 -8.40
CA LEU A 64 14.25 -3.32 -8.57
C LEU A 64 14.75 -2.16 -9.47
N THR A 65 14.02 -1.82 -10.51
CA THR A 65 14.40 -0.69 -11.39
C THR A 65 14.34 0.64 -10.63
N GLN A 66 13.34 0.85 -9.78
CA GLN A 66 13.28 2.04 -8.92
C GLN A 66 14.38 2.02 -7.87
N LEU A 67 14.67 0.87 -7.26
CA LEU A 67 15.77 0.73 -6.31
C LEU A 67 17.10 1.15 -6.95
N ARG A 68 17.36 0.72 -8.19
CA ARG A 68 18.57 1.12 -8.93
C ARG A 68 18.62 2.61 -9.23
N LEU A 69 17.49 3.22 -9.63
CA LEU A 69 17.44 4.63 -10.01
C LEU A 69 17.50 5.58 -8.80
N THR A 70 17.23 5.12 -7.61
CA THR A 70 17.15 5.96 -6.40
C THR A 70 18.13 5.51 -5.33
N THR A 71 17.83 4.44 -4.61
CA THR A 71 18.57 3.97 -3.44
C THR A 71 20.02 3.57 -3.79
N LEU A 72 20.23 2.91 -4.94
CA LEU A 72 21.58 2.55 -5.39
C LEU A 72 22.40 3.80 -5.77
N ASN A 73 21.81 4.82 -6.38
CA ASN A 73 22.50 6.08 -6.65
C ASN A 73 22.91 6.75 -5.34
N THR A 74 22.02 6.79 -4.34
CA THR A 74 22.34 7.29 -2.99
C THR A 74 23.49 6.49 -2.37
N LEU A 75 23.51 5.16 -2.55
CA LEU A 75 24.59 4.31 -2.07
C LEU A 75 25.94 4.67 -2.76
N PHE A 76 25.95 4.85 -4.07
CA PHE A 76 27.17 5.26 -4.78
C PHE A 76 27.66 6.65 -4.37
N GLU A 77 26.78 7.61 -4.19
CA GLU A 77 27.11 8.94 -3.67
C GLU A 77 27.74 8.84 -2.28
N LEU A 78 27.16 8.02 -1.40
CA LEU A 78 27.72 7.76 -0.07
C LEU A 78 29.11 7.12 -0.14
N LEU A 79 29.28 6.06 -0.95
CA LEU A 79 30.58 5.39 -1.10
C LEU A 79 31.65 6.36 -1.62
N ASN A 80 31.29 7.21 -2.58
CA ASN A 80 32.19 8.24 -3.09
C ASN A 80 32.55 9.28 -1.99
N THR A 81 31.54 9.72 -1.22
CA THR A 81 31.76 10.62 -0.08
C THR A 81 32.66 9.99 0.98
N MET A 82 32.58 8.69 1.19
CA MET A 82 33.48 7.93 2.08
C MET A 82 34.86 7.68 1.48
N GLY A 83 35.15 8.16 0.26
CA GLY A 83 36.42 7.95 -0.45
C GLY A 83 36.61 6.52 -0.96
N LEU A 84 35.55 5.71 -1.02
CA LEU A 84 35.59 4.33 -1.51
C LEU A 84 35.46 4.32 -3.04
N LYS A 85 36.41 3.65 -3.71
CA LYS A 85 36.50 3.61 -5.18
C LYS A 85 36.08 2.26 -5.73
N SER A 86 35.32 2.28 -6.82
CA SER A 86 34.99 1.09 -7.57
C SER A 86 36.24 0.45 -8.18
N GLY A 87 36.32 -0.89 -8.18
CA GLY A 87 37.49 -1.64 -8.65
C GLY A 87 38.62 -1.79 -7.60
N GLU A 88 38.67 -0.91 -6.59
CA GLU A 88 39.68 -0.95 -5.52
C GLU A 88 39.07 -1.40 -4.18
N HIS A 89 38.00 -0.75 -3.75
CA HIS A 89 37.35 -0.99 -2.45
C HIS A 89 36.10 -1.83 -2.57
N TYR A 90 35.39 -1.74 -3.69
CA TYR A 90 34.21 -2.53 -3.99
C TYR A 90 34.03 -2.76 -5.49
N ASN A 91 33.22 -3.77 -5.84
CA ASN A 91 32.75 -4.02 -7.21
C ASN A 91 31.24 -4.21 -7.21
N TYR A 92 30.56 -3.59 -8.18
CA TYR A 92 29.13 -3.79 -8.39
C TYR A 92 28.87 -4.60 -9.66
N ASN A 93 28.19 -5.71 -9.51
CA ASN A 93 27.72 -6.54 -10.63
C ASN A 93 26.24 -6.24 -10.91
N GLY A 94 25.97 -5.54 -12.01
CA GLY A 94 24.62 -5.14 -12.41
C GLY A 94 23.74 -6.29 -12.91
N GLN A 95 24.29 -7.47 -13.26
CA GLN A 95 23.50 -8.64 -13.63
C GLN A 95 22.98 -9.37 -12.41
N SER A 96 23.85 -9.63 -11.41
CA SER A 96 23.45 -10.27 -10.16
C SER A 96 22.87 -9.31 -9.13
N ASN A 97 22.96 -8.00 -9.35
CA ASN A 97 22.56 -6.95 -8.42
C ASN A 97 23.26 -7.03 -7.05
N VAL A 98 24.54 -7.38 -7.07
CA VAL A 98 25.35 -7.53 -5.85
C VAL A 98 26.52 -6.56 -5.89
N LEU A 99 26.70 -5.83 -4.80
CA LEU A 99 27.88 -5.02 -4.53
C LEU A 99 28.76 -5.77 -3.53
N THR A 100 29.98 -6.11 -3.93
CA THR A 100 30.93 -6.86 -3.10
C THR A 100 32.07 -5.96 -2.68
N PHE A 101 32.35 -5.85 -1.38
CA PHE A 101 33.48 -5.12 -0.81
C PHE A 101 34.76 -5.96 -0.83
N TYR A 102 35.93 -5.30 -0.69
CA TYR A 102 37.24 -5.94 -0.63
C TYR A 102 37.37 -7.00 0.48
N ASN A 103 36.64 -6.85 1.59
CA ASN A 103 36.59 -7.79 2.70
C ASN A 103 35.63 -8.96 2.48
N LYS A 104 35.08 -9.13 1.27
CA LYS A 104 34.11 -10.15 0.85
C LYS A 104 32.71 -10.02 1.46
N SER A 105 32.39 -8.91 2.08
CA SER A 105 30.98 -8.63 2.43
C SER A 105 30.21 -8.14 1.22
N GLU A 106 28.91 -8.36 1.24
CA GLU A 106 28.04 -8.16 0.07
C GLU A 106 26.80 -7.34 0.45
N ILE A 107 26.39 -6.45 -0.45
CA ILE A 107 25.07 -5.85 -0.45
C ILE A 107 24.29 -6.42 -1.63
N ILE A 108 23.22 -7.15 -1.34
CA ILE A 108 22.33 -7.76 -2.32
C ILE A 108 21.15 -6.81 -2.53
N LEU A 109 20.92 -6.36 -3.76
CA LEU A 109 19.77 -5.53 -4.12
C LEU A 109 18.65 -6.45 -4.63
N LYS A 110 17.45 -6.34 -4.04
CA LYS A 110 16.33 -7.24 -4.33
C LYS A 110 15.01 -6.48 -4.43
N ASP A 111 14.21 -6.83 -5.42
CA ASP A 111 12.79 -6.45 -5.48
C ASP A 111 11.99 -7.29 -4.48
N LEU A 112 11.02 -6.61 -3.85
CA LEU A 112 10.14 -7.19 -2.84
C LEU A 112 8.66 -7.02 -3.24
N ALA A 113 8.41 -6.72 -4.52
CA ALA A 113 7.05 -6.61 -5.06
C ALA A 113 6.33 -7.95 -5.02
N TYR A 114 5.01 -7.87 -4.88
CA TYR A 114 4.16 -9.03 -5.15
C TYR A 114 4.32 -9.46 -6.62
N ASN A 115 4.52 -10.75 -6.82
CA ASN A 115 4.55 -11.36 -8.14
C ASN A 115 3.46 -12.45 -8.21
N PRO A 116 2.49 -12.34 -9.13
CA PRO A 116 1.47 -13.37 -9.29
C PRO A 116 2.02 -14.79 -9.55
N SER A 117 3.22 -14.89 -10.14
CA SER A 117 3.91 -16.17 -10.37
C SER A 117 4.64 -16.72 -9.13
N ASP A 118 4.78 -15.90 -8.08
CA ASP A 118 5.42 -16.26 -6.80
C ASP A 118 4.65 -15.64 -5.62
N PRO A 119 3.38 -16.01 -5.42
CA PRO A 119 2.50 -15.36 -4.45
C PRO A 119 2.95 -15.56 -3.00
N ASN A 120 3.74 -16.59 -2.72
CA ASN A 120 4.28 -16.89 -1.40
C ASN A 120 5.70 -16.34 -1.20
N TYR A 121 6.26 -15.61 -2.18
CA TYR A 121 7.65 -15.12 -2.15
C TYR A 121 8.69 -16.24 -1.94
N ASP A 122 8.49 -17.40 -2.58
CA ASP A 122 9.41 -18.55 -2.47
C ASP A 122 10.83 -18.17 -2.96
N SER A 123 10.91 -17.26 -3.92
CA SER A 123 12.19 -16.71 -4.42
C SER A 123 13.01 -15.98 -3.34
N LEU A 124 12.36 -15.48 -2.28
CA LEU A 124 13.01 -14.88 -1.11
C LEU A 124 13.37 -15.94 -0.05
N GLY A 125 12.77 -17.12 -0.15
CA GLY A 125 12.93 -18.22 0.83
C GLY A 125 14.35 -18.75 0.95
N SER A 126 15.14 -18.68 -0.12
CA SER A 126 16.53 -19.13 -0.18
C SER A 126 17.56 -18.12 0.33
N LEU A 127 17.15 -16.89 0.65
CA LEU A 127 18.06 -15.85 1.12
C LEU A 127 18.59 -16.16 2.52
N GLU A 128 19.86 -15.85 2.74
CA GLU A 128 20.51 -15.83 4.05
C GLU A 128 21.31 -14.55 4.17
N VAL A 129 20.86 -13.67 5.07
CA VAL A 129 21.44 -12.34 5.24
C VAL A 129 21.71 -12.04 6.72
N SER A 130 22.55 -11.06 7.00
CA SER A 130 22.93 -10.63 8.34
C SER A 130 22.14 -9.42 8.82
N ALA A 131 21.74 -8.57 7.89
CA ALA A 131 20.94 -7.37 8.16
C ALA A 131 20.16 -6.96 6.92
N VAL A 132 19.09 -6.20 7.10
CA VAL A 132 18.18 -5.81 6.03
C VAL A 132 17.84 -4.33 6.14
N PHE A 133 17.94 -3.61 5.02
CA PHE A 133 17.35 -2.30 4.81
C PHE A 133 16.25 -2.39 3.76
N ILE A 134 15.03 -1.98 4.10
CA ILE A 134 13.89 -1.90 3.19
C ILE A 134 13.56 -0.43 2.95
N ASP A 135 13.83 0.04 1.75
CA ASP A 135 13.51 1.42 1.35
C ASP A 135 12.07 1.47 0.80
N GLU A 136 11.32 2.49 1.24
CA GLU A 136 9.89 2.66 0.93
C GLU A 136 9.05 1.42 1.33
N ALA A 137 9.17 0.97 2.57
CA ALA A 137 8.54 -0.24 3.09
C ALA A 137 7.01 -0.23 3.01
N SER A 138 6.38 0.94 2.90
CA SER A 138 4.94 1.07 2.64
C SER A 138 4.50 0.51 1.29
N GLN A 139 5.44 0.30 0.34
CA GLN A 139 5.16 -0.24 -0.99
C GLN A 139 5.28 -1.78 -1.07
N ILE A 140 5.59 -2.46 0.01
CA ILE A 140 5.67 -3.93 0.06
C ILE A 140 4.61 -4.53 0.98
N SER A 141 4.28 -5.80 0.77
CA SER A 141 3.33 -6.50 1.65
C SER A 141 3.93 -6.83 3.01
N SER A 142 3.09 -6.93 4.04
CA SER A 142 3.51 -7.45 5.34
C SER A 142 4.05 -8.89 5.24
N LEU A 143 3.55 -9.68 4.28
CA LEU A 143 4.05 -11.03 4.01
C LEU A 143 5.51 -11.00 3.52
N ALA A 144 5.83 -10.17 2.51
CA ALA A 144 7.20 -10.00 2.02
C ALA A 144 8.15 -9.56 3.16
N TYR A 145 7.73 -8.58 3.96
CA TYR A 145 8.47 -8.14 5.14
C TYR A 145 8.75 -9.29 6.12
N ASN A 146 7.74 -10.10 6.46
CA ASN A 146 7.89 -11.20 7.41
C ASN A 146 8.81 -12.30 6.86
N ILE A 147 8.73 -12.61 5.57
CA ILE A 147 9.62 -13.58 4.93
C ILE A 147 11.05 -13.07 4.97
N VAL A 148 11.33 -11.85 4.52
CA VAL A 148 12.66 -11.25 4.55
C VAL A 148 13.23 -11.22 5.98
N LYS A 149 12.43 -10.82 6.96
CA LYS A 149 12.83 -10.81 8.37
C LYS A 149 13.27 -12.20 8.85
N SER A 150 12.57 -13.27 8.43
CA SER A 150 12.92 -14.65 8.80
C SER A 150 14.23 -15.16 8.16
N ARG A 151 14.78 -14.43 7.18
CA ARG A 151 16.04 -14.79 6.50
C ARG A 151 17.29 -14.19 7.15
N ILE A 152 17.13 -13.39 8.21
CA ILE A 152 18.26 -12.76 8.91
C ILE A 152 18.84 -13.76 9.91
N ARG A 153 19.83 -14.50 9.46
CA ARG A 153 20.50 -15.55 10.24
C ARG A 153 21.98 -15.79 9.87
N TYR A 154 22.46 -15.12 8.80
CA TYR A 154 23.80 -15.40 8.29
C TYR A 154 24.87 -14.77 9.18
N LYS A 155 25.83 -15.57 9.67
CA LYS A 155 26.99 -15.17 10.50
C LYS A 155 26.67 -14.34 11.76
N LEU A 156 25.46 -14.35 12.26
CA LEU A 156 25.09 -13.59 13.46
C LEU A 156 25.90 -14.05 14.69
N ASN A 157 25.99 -15.35 14.88
CA ASN A 157 26.74 -15.93 16.01
C ASN A 157 28.25 -15.66 15.92
N GLU A 158 28.82 -15.67 14.70
CA GLU A 158 30.24 -15.42 14.45
C GLU A 158 30.66 -14.04 14.95
N TYR A 159 29.80 -13.03 14.74
CA TYR A 159 30.07 -11.64 15.08
C TYR A 159 29.28 -11.13 16.31
N LYS A 160 28.54 -12.00 16.99
CA LYS A 160 27.65 -11.66 18.12
C LYS A 160 26.66 -10.53 17.76
N LEU A 161 26.10 -10.61 16.57
CA LEU A 161 25.08 -9.67 16.08
C LEU A 161 23.70 -10.20 16.39
N ILE A 162 22.74 -9.27 16.54
CA ILE A 162 21.31 -9.60 16.60
C ILE A 162 20.67 -9.34 15.22
N PRO A 163 19.58 -10.05 14.88
CA PRO A 163 18.82 -9.76 13.65
C PRO A 163 18.33 -8.32 13.66
N LYS A 164 18.63 -7.54 12.61
CA LYS A 164 18.19 -6.15 12.51
C LYS A 164 17.56 -5.86 11.14
N VAL A 165 16.44 -5.12 11.19
CA VAL A 165 15.76 -4.55 10.02
C VAL A 165 15.63 -3.05 10.21
N LEU A 166 16.13 -2.28 9.26
CA LEU A 166 15.78 -0.87 9.08
C LEU A 166 14.76 -0.75 7.97
N MET A 167 13.70 -0.02 8.20
CA MET A 167 12.70 0.32 7.19
C MET A 167 12.59 1.83 7.06
N SER A 168 12.44 2.31 5.83
CA SER A 168 12.03 3.69 5.55
C SER A 168 10.62 3.72 4.96
N CYS A 169 9.86 4.76 5.23
CA CYS A 169 8.56 4.98 4.60
C CYS A 169 8.10 6.43 4.67
N ASN A 170 7.11 6.77 3.86
CA ASN A 170 6.24 7.93 4.05
C ASN A 170 4.92 7.46 4.68
N PRO A 171 4.11 8.36 5.31
CA PRO A 171 2.81 7.98 5.87
C PRO A 171 1.93 7.29 4.83
N SER A 172 1.35 6.17 5.20
CA SER A 172 0.48 5.34 4.36
C SER A 172 -0.57 4.64 5.21
N ASN A 173 -1.79 4.49 4.67
CA ASN A 173 -2.89 3.80 5.34
C ASN A 173 -2.83 2.30 5.06
N ASN A 174 -1.80 1.62 5.56
CA ASN A 174 -1.56 0.19 5.36
C ASN A 174 -0.99 -0.46 6.64
N TRP A 175 -0.42 -1.66 6.49
CA TRP A 175 0.14 -2.45 7.59
C TRP A 175 1.18 -1.69 8.44
N ILE A 176 1.94 -0.74 7.85
CA ILE A 176 2.91 0.06 8.62
C ILE A 176 2.21 0.98 9.64
N LYS A 177 1.11 1.64 9.23
CA LYS A 177 0.30 2.43 10.17
C LYS A 177 -0.22 1.55 11.30
N LYS A 178 -0.78 0.39 10.97
CA LYS A 178 -1.35 -0.57 11.94
C LYS A 178 -0.31 -1.14 12.89
N ASP A 179 0.85 -1.57 12.38
CA ASP A 179 1.82 -2.38 13.15
C ASP A 179 2.90 -1.53 13.83
N PHE A 180 3.06 -0.24 13.43
CA PHE A 180 4.10 0.64 13.96
C PHE A 180 3.57 1.98 14.46
N TYR A 181 2.88 2.76 13.60
CA TYR A 181 2.47 4.11 13.97
C TYR A 181 1.43 4.12 15.09
N LEU A 182 0.32 3.40 14.94
CA LEU A 182 -0.72 3.34 15.96
C LEU A 182 -0.23 2.77 17.29
N PRO A 183 0.53 1.63 17.34
CA PRO A 183 1.10 1.18 18.59
C PRO A 183 2.09 2.17 19.21
N HIS A 184 2.88 2.88 18.39
CA HIS A 184 3.79 3.92 18.87
C HIS A 184 3.05 5.06 19.55
N THR A 185 2.00 5.61 18.91
CA THR A 185 1.20 6.71 19.47
C THR A 185 0.47 6.33 20.76
N GLN A 186 0.15 5.04 20.91
CA GLN A 186 -0.50 4.48 22.11
C GLN A 186 0.49 4.05 23.21
N GLY A 187 1.79 4.17 22.96
CA GLY A 187 2.81 3.67 23.89
C GLY A 187 2.82 2.14 24.06
N LYS A 188 2.35 1.40 23.03
CA LYS A 188 2.21 -0.06 23.03
C LYS A 188 3.12 -0.76 22.00
N LEU A 189 4.08 -0.04 21.42
CA LEU A 189 5.04 -0.65 20.51
C LEU A 189 5.91 -1.65 21.30
N GLU A 190 6.17 -2.81 20.73
CA GLU A 190 7.01 -3.85 21.36
C GLU A 190 8.43 -3.31 21.65
N ASP A 191 9.04 -3.74 22.75
CA ASP A 191 10.34 -3.22 23.24
C ASP A 191 11.50 -3.39 22.25
N ASN A 192 11.40 -4.36 21.34
CA ASN A 192 12.41 -4.62 20.31
C ASN A 192 12.14 -3.87 18.99
N LYS A 193 11.12 -3.01 18.96
CA LYS A 193 10.75 -2.17 17.82
C LYS A 193 10.80 -0.69 18.20
N ILE A 194 11.23 0.14 17.29
CA ILE A 194 11.20 1.60 17.45
C ILE A 194 10.68 2.28 16.18
N PHE A 195 9.88 3.29 16.32
CA PHE A 195 9.51 4.22 15.27
C PHE A 195 10.11 5.59 15.54
N ILE A 196 10.86 6.12 14.59
CA ILE A 196 11.49 7.43 14.67
C ILE A 196 10.94 8.29 13.53
N PRO A 197 10.12 9.29 13.82
CA PRO A 197 9.64 10.22 12.80
C PRO A 197 10.77 11.11 12.30
N SER A 198 10.83 11.31 10.98
CA SER A 198 11.78 12.20 10.32
C SER A 198 11.08 13.07 9.29
N LEU A 199 11.11 14.38 9.51
CA LEU A 199 10.44 15.38 8.70
C LEU A 199 11.44 16.16 7.84
N PRO A 200 11.01 16.84 6.75
CA PRO A 200 11.89 17.72 5.97
C PRO A 200 12.59 18.77 6.84
N LEU A 201 11.89 19.32 7.82
CA LEU A 201 12.43 20.33 8.74
C LEU A 201 13.50 19.79 9.70
N ASP A 202 13.60 18.47 9.88
CA ASP A 202 14.67 17.84 10.64
C ASP A 202 15.97 17.71 9.82
N ASN A 203 15.92 18.00 8.50
CA ASN A 203 17.06 17.85 7.59
C ASN A 203 17.64 19.21 7.16
N PRO A 204 18.73 19.67 7.77
CA PRO A 204 19.35 20.96 7.46
C PRO A 204 20.01 21.01 6.08
N TYR A 205 20.15 19.88 5.39
CA TYR A 205 20.78 19.80 4.06
C TYR A 205 19.79 20.03 2.92
N LEU A 206 18.49 20.16 3.20
CA LEU A 206 17.51 20.47 2.18
C LEU A 206 17.55 21.97 1.81
N PRO A 207 17.47 22.30 0.53
CA PRO A 207 17.35 23.69 0.12
C PRO A 207 16.02 24.29 0.61
N PRO A 208 15.99 25.55 1.08
CA PRO A 208 14.76 26.21 1.51
C PRO A 208 13.67 26.20 0.44
N SER A 209 14.02 26.31 -0.83
CA SER A 209 13.09 26.24 -1.97
C SER A 209 12.32 24.91 -2.03
N TYR A 210 12.93 23.80 -1.59
CA TYR A 210 12.24 22.52 -1.54
C TYR A 210 11.10 22.51 -0.49
N ILE A 211 11.33 23.12 0.66
CA ILE A 211 10.31 23.26 1.70
C ILE A 211 9.15 24.13 1.20
N GLU A 212 9.44 25.23 0.48
CA GLU A 212 8.39 26.08 -0.11
C GLU A 212 7.56 25.28 -1.14
N MET A 213 8.19 24.49 -2.00
CA MET A 213 7.48 23.62 -2.94
C MET A 213 6.53 22.64 -2.21
N LEU A 214 6.95 22.06 -1.09
CA LEU A 214 6.09 21.17 -0.31
C LEU A 214 4.89 21.90 0.32
N LYS A 215 5.02 23.19 0.66
CA LYS A 215 3.93 24.00 1.18
C LYS A 215 2.86 24.31 0.12
N GLU A 216 3.23 24.35 -1.16
CA GLU A 216 2.33 24.58 -2.29
C GLU A 216 1.51 23.34 -2.67
N LEU A 217 1.83 22.17 -2.15
CA LEU A 217 1.10 20.95 -2.43
C LEU A 217 -0.37 21.04 -1.95
N PRO A 218 -1.28 20.30 -2.61
CA PRO A 218 -2.66 20.15 -2.12
C PRO A 218 -2.69 19.74 -0.64
N PRO A 219 -3.69 20.17 0.15
CA PRO A 219 -3.70 20.03 1.61
C PRO A 219 -3.37 18.61 2.12
N GLN A 220 -3.95 17.57 1.53
CA GLN A 220 -3.69 16.19 1.93
C GLN A 220 -2.25 15.76 1.64
N GLN A 221 -1.71 16.13 0.47
CA GLN A 221 -0.34 15.81 0.11
C GLN A 221 0.66 16.59 0.99
N ARG A 222 0.35 17.85 1.32
CA ARG A 222 1.14 18.66 2.24
C ARG A 222 1.18 18.03 3.64
N ARG A 223 0.02 17.67 4.21
CA ARG A 223 -0.04 16.96 5.49
C ARG A 223 0.82 15.70 5.48
N ARG A 224 0.70 14.89 4.42
CA ARG A 224 1.46 13.65 4.27
C ARG A 224 2.96 13.87 4.11
N LEU A 225 3.38 14.75 3.18
CA LEU A 225 4.77 14.85 2.70
C LEU A 225 5.59 15.94 3.40
N LEU A 226 4.97 16.99 3.93
CA LEU A 226 5.66 18.03 4.70
C LEU A 226 5.51 17.79 6.20
N GLU A 227 4.30 17.52 6.67
CA GLU A 227 3.99 17.45 8.09
C GLU A 227 4.17 16.03 8.66
N GLY A 228 4.31 15.02 7.77
CA GLY A 228 4.48 13.63 8.18
C GLY A 228 3.26 13.05 8.90
N ASP A 229 2.11 13.63 8.61
CA ASP A 229 0.86 13.27 9.24
C ASP A 229 0.34 11.91 8.72
N TRP A 230 0.15 10.96 9.60
CA TRP A 230 -0.39 9.64 9.29
C TRP A 230 -1.92 9.62 9.22
N ASP A 231 -2.55 10.66 9.76
CA ASP A 231 -3.99 10.86 9.71
C ASP A 231 -4.35 11.99 8.71
N TYR A 232 -3.57 12.04 7.61
CA TYR A 232 -3.72 13.04 6.55
C TYR A 232 -5.07 13.01 5.84
N LEU A 233 -5.86 11.92 5.98
CA LEU A 233 -7.26 11.84 5.61
C LEU A 233 -8.09 12.07 6.87
N ASP A 234 -8.98 13.05 6.82
CA ASP A 234 -9.94 13.31 7.91
C ASP A 234 -11.06 12.25 7.85
N GLU A 235 -11.14 11.43 8.89
CA GLU A 235 -12.13 10.35 9.00
C GLU A 235 -13.40 10.78 9.74
N SER A 236 -13.49 12.03 10.24
CA SER A 236 -14.63 12.49 11.07
C SER A 236 -15.97 12.29 10.38
N ASP A 237 -16.04 12.63 9.09
CA ASP A 237 -17.26 12.54 8.28
C ASP A 237 -17.22 11.38 7.27
N SER A 238 -16.20 10.52 7.34
CA SER A 238 -16.07 9.38 6.43
C SER A 238 -17.09 8.29 6.77
N LEU A 239 -17.70 7.73 5.72
CA LEU A 239 -18.59 6.56 5.84
C LEU A 239 -17.84 5.30 6.31
N PHE A 240 -16.52 5.23 6.07
CA PHE A 240 -15.66 4.11 6.43
C PHE A 240 -14.61 4.54 7.44
N LYS A 241 -14.19 3.61 8.32
CA LYS A 241 -13.13 3.84 9.29
C LYS A 241 -11.89 3.01 8.93
N PHE A 242 -10.70 3.57 9.16
CA PHE A 242 -9.44 2.89 8.86
C PHE A 242 -9.33 1.51 9.54
N ASP A 243 -9.70 1.45 10.83
CA ASP A 243 -9.62 0.20 11.59
C ASP A 243 -10.55 -0.89 11.04
N GLU A 244 -11.76 -0.53 10.58
CA GLU A 244 -12.72 -1.47 9.97
C GLU A 244 -12.15 -2.05 8.67
N ILE A 245 -11.59 -1.18 7.80
CA ILE A 245 -10.94 -1.60 6.54
C ILE A 245 -9.72 -2.46 6.84
N SER A 246 -8.81 -1.99 7.69
CA SER A 246 -7.57 -2.67 8.03
C SER A 246 -7.80 -4.05 8.66
N ASN A 247 -8.85 -4.19 9.48
CA ASN A 247 -9.24 -5.46 10.08
C ASN A 247 -9.91 -6.42 9.09
N SER A 248 -10.32 -5.95 7.91
CA SER A 248 -10.86 -6.81 6.84
C SER A 248 -9.76 -7.42 5.96
N VAL A 249 -8.53 -6.90 6.00
CA VAL A 249 -7.42 -7.40 5.18
C VAL A 249 -6.99 -8.79 5.69
N PHE A 250 -7.10 -9.80 4.81
CA PHE A 250 -6.85 -11.22 5.14
C PHE A 250 -7.58 -11.71 6.39
N ARG A 251 -8.79 -11.23 6.62
CA ARG A 251 -9.57 -11.58 7.81
C ARG A 251 -9.92 -13.07 7.86
N TYR A 252 -10.31 -13.65 6.72
CA TYR A 252 -10.59 -15.08 6.59
C TYR A 252 -10.38 -15.57 5.15
N SER A 253 -10.20 -16.89 5.01
CA SER A 253 -10.04 -17.51 3.71
C SER A 253 -11.39 -17.74 3.03
N PRO A 254 -11.45 -17.73 1.69
CA PRO A 254 -12.69 -18.01 0.96
C PRO A 254 -13.12 -19.49 1.16
N ASN A 255 -14.42 -19.70 1.27
CA ASN A 255 -14.96 -21.05 1.18
C ASN A 255 -15.16 -21.40 -0.31
N THR A 256 -14.53 -22.47 -0.77
CA THR A 256 -14.52 -22.87 -2.19
C THR A 256 -15.92 -23.19 -2.75
N THR A 257 -16.89 -23.49 -1.88
CA THR A 257 -18.29 -23.76 -2.26
C THR A 257 -19.13 -22.49 -2.42
N ASP A 258 -18.60 -21.33 -1.99
CA ASP A 258 -19.34 -20.08 -2.07
C ASP A 258 -19.47 -19.62 -3.53
N LYS A 259 -20.57 -18.93 -3.79
CA LYS A 259 -20.87 -18.36 -5.10
C LYS A 259 -19.82 -17.33 -5.50
N LYS A 260 -19.33 -17.45 -6.73
CA LYS A 260 -18.35 -16.52 -7.27
C LYS A 260 -19.04 -15.36 -7.99
N TYR A 261 -18.44 -14.17 -7.85
CA TYR A 261 -18.91 -12.94 -8.51
C TYR A 261 -17.73 -12.18 -9.13
N MET A 262 -18.05 -11.29 -10.04
CA MET A 262 -17.10 -10.33 -10.62
C MET A 262 -17.75 -8.95 -10.65
N THR A 263 -17.00 -7.92 -10.22
CA THR A 263 -17.44 -6.52 -10.32
C THR A 263 -16.45 -5.73 -11.15
N ILE A 264 -16.97 -4.86 -12.02
CA ILE A 264 -16.17 -4.24 -13.07
C ILE A 264 -16.54 -2.75 -13.17
N ASP A 265 -15.59 -1.88 -12.86
CA ASP A 265 -15.66 -0.44 -13.16
C ASP A 265 -14.87 -0.17 -14.45
N VAL A 266 -15.52 0.38 -15.48
CA VAL A 266 -14.95 0.57 -16.82
C VAL A 266 -14.60 2.03 -17.03
N ALA A 267 -13.30 2.32 -17.19
CA ALA A 267 -12.84 3.66 -17.54
C ALA A 267 -12.91 3.95 -19.04
N ARG A 268 -13.10 5.22 -19.39
CA ARG A 268 -12.90 5.72 -20.77
C ARG A 268 -11.40 5.82 -21.09
N PHE A 269 -11.07 5.91 -22.39
CA PHE A 269 -9.71 6.24 -22.84
C PHE A 269 -9.21 7.51 -22.12
N GLY A 270 -8.12 7.40 -21.36
CA GLY A 270 -7.52 8.47 -20.57
C GLY A 270 -6.63 7.93 -19.44
N ASP A 271 -6.48 8.72 -18.39
CA ASP A 271 -5.68 8.35 -17.21
C ASP A 271 -6.47 7.52 -16.17
N ASP A 272 -7.78 7.40 -16.33
CA ASP A 272 -8.65 6.61 -15.43
C ASP A 272 -8.40 5.10 -15.64
N ARG A 273 -8.66 4.30 -14.59
CA ARG A 273 -8.35 2.86 -14.54
C ARG A 273 -9.63 2.04 -14.70
N SER A 274 -9.57 0.98 -15.53
CA SER A 274 -10.60 -0.06 -15.45
C SER A 274 -10.21 -1.07 -14.37
N VAL A 275 -11.15 -1.39 -13.49
CA VAL A 275 -10.95 -2.27 -12.35
C VAL A 275 -11.83 -3.50 -12.45
N VAL A 276 -11.24 -4.69 -12.32
CA VAL A 276 -11.97 -5.97 -12.28
C VAL A 276 -11.66 -6.65 -10.97
N MET A 277 -12.69 -6.93 -10.18
CA MET A 277 -12.57 -7.61 -8.87
C MET A 277 -13.25 -8.97 -8.92
N ILE A 278 -12.56 -10.00 -8.42
CA ILE A 278 -13.06 -11.38 -8.35
C ILE A 278 -13.35 -11.75 -6.91
N TRP A 279 -14.51 -12.31 -6.68
CA TRP A 279 -15.07 -12.61 -5.37
C TRP A 279 -15.45 -14.08 -5.22
N VAL A 280 -15.22 -14.61 -4.02
CA VAL A 280 -15.78 -15.88 -3.56
C VAL A 280 -16.61 -15.58 -2.29
N GLY A 281 -17.93 -15.63 -2.41
CA GLY A 281 -18.81 -15.09 -1.37
C GLY A 281 -18.58 -13.60 -1.13
N LEU A 282 -18.18 -13.23 0.08
CA LEU A 282 -17.79 -11.87 0.49
C LEU A 282 -16.27 -11.71 0.66
N VAL A 283 -15.48 -12.61 0.10
CA VAL A 283 -14.04 -12.53 0.08
C VAL A 283 -13.58 -12.02 -1.28
N LEU A 284 -12.94 -10.87 -1.33
CA LEU A 284 -12.26 -10.36 -2.51
C LEU A 284 -10.94 -11.12 -2.67
N VAL A 285 -10.82 -11.94 -3.71
CA VAL A 285 -9.65 -12.81 -3.91
C VAL A 285 -8.65 -12.27 -4.92
N GLU A 286 -9.13 -11.49 -5.92
CA GLU A 286 -8.26 -10.88 -6.92
C GLU A 286 -8.76 -9.48 -7.30
N CYS A 287 -7.82 -8.58 -7.61
CA CYS A 287 -8.09 -7.26 -8.14
C CYS A 287 -7.14 -6.98 -9.30
N HIS A 288 -7.70 -6.82 -10.50
CA HIS A 288 -6.97 -6.49 -11.72
C HIS A 288 -7.22 -5.04 -12.10
N VAL A 289 -6.14 -4.28 -12.29
CA VAL A 289 -6.20 -2.86 -12.67
C VAL A 289 -5.62 -2.70 -14.06
N TYR A 290 -6.45 -2.30 -15.00
CA TYR A 290 -6.08 -2.08 -16.40
C TYR A 290 -6.00 -0.60 -16.72
N ARG A 291 -5.04 -0.24 -17.57
CA ARG A 291 -4.87 1.13 -18.09
C ARG A 291 -4.78 1.11 -19.59
N LYS A 292 -5.42 2.09 -20.25
CA LYS A 292 -5.28 2.32 -21.70
C LYS A 292 -5.66 1.11 -22.59
N LEU A 293 -6.61 0.27 -22.16
CA LEU A 293 -7.17 -0.78 -22.99
C LEU A 293 -8.40 -0.28 -23.75
N SER A 294 -8.58 -0.80 -24.96
CA SER A 294 -9.86 -0.66 -25.67
C SER A 294 -10.95 -1.49 -24.97
N THR A 295 -12.20 -1.15 -25.18
CA THR A 295 -13.35 -1.92 -24.65
C THR A 295 -13.34 -3.37 -25.14
N THR A 296 -12.87 -3.63 -26.37
CA THR A 296 -12.76 -4.97 -26.93
C THR A 296 -11.67 -5.79 -26.24
N GLU A 297 -10.48 -5.23 -26.03
CA GLU A 297 -9.40 -5.89 -25.29
C GLU A 297 -9.80 -6.15 -23.84
N LEU A 298 -10.41 -5.17 -23.18
CA LEU A 298 -10.91 -5.32 -21.81
C LEU A 298 -11.96 -6.43 -21.74
N SER A 299 -12.94 -6.47 -22.68
CA SER A 299 -13.96 -7.53 -22.72
C SER A 299 -13.36 -8.91 -22.93
N SER A 300 -12.30 -9.04 -23.77
CA SER A 300 -11.58 -10.30 -23.96
C SER A 300 -10.92 -10.77 -22.66
N ASN A 301 -10.20 -9.87 -21.99
CA ASN A 301 -9.56 -10.18 -20.70
C ASN A 301 -10.58 -10.59 -19.63
N ILE A 302 -11.73 -9.89 -19.57
CA ILE A 302 -12.80 -10.24 -18.65
C ILE A 302 -13.37 -11.63 -18.97
N GLN A 303 -13.60 -11.97 -20.25
CA GLN A 303 -14.10 -13.30 -20.64
C GLN A 303 -13.09 -14.40 -20.27
N ASP A 304 -11.78 -14.14 -20.39
CA ASP A 304 -10.75 -15.08 -19.96
C ASP A 304 -10.79 -15.31 -18.44
N LEU A 305 -10.91 -14.24 -17.66
CA LEU A 305 -11.10 -14.33 -16.20
C LEU A 305 -12.40 -15.06 -15.83
N MET A 306 -13.51 -14.78 -16.53
CA MET A 306 -14.78 -15.51 -16.31
C MET A 306 -14.61 -17.00 -16.52
N ARG A 307 -13.91 -17.40 -17.59
CA ARG A 307 -13.66 -18.82 -17.91
C ARG A 307 -12.75 -19.49 -16.88
N SER A 308 -11.62 -18.85 -16.54
CA SER A 308 -10.63 -19.41 -15.60
C SER A 308 -11.19 -19.60 -14.18
N HIS A 309 -12.07 -18.68 -13.76
CA HIS A 309 -12.70 -18.75 -12.43
C HIS A 309 -14.06 -19.46 -12.42
N GLY A 310 -14.61 -19.81 -13.58
CA GLY A 310 -15.94 -20.43 -13.70
C GLY A 310 -17.07 -19.49 -13.24
N ILE A 311 -16.98 -18.20 -13.61
CA ILE A 311 -17.97 -17.18 -13.22
C ILE A 311 -19.02 -17.05 -14.31
N HIS A 312 -20.31 -17.24 -13.93
CA HIS A 312 -21.41 -17.08 -14.86
C HIS A 312 -21.69 -15.59 -15.16
N PRO A 313 -22.07 -15.20 -16.40
CA PRO A 313 -22.37 -13.82 -16.76
C PRO A 313 -23.34 -13.08 -15.81
N ASN A 314 -24.38 -13.75 -15.34
CA ASN A 314 -25.33 -13.19 -14.37
C ASN A 314 -24.73 -12.81 -13.01
N ASN A 315 -23.51 -13.31 -12.72
CA ASN A 315 -22.75 -12.97 -11.52
C ASN A 315 -21.66 -11.91 -11.79
N CYS A 316 -21.56 -11.42 -13.03
CA CYS A 316 -20.74 -10.29 -13.39
C CYS A 316 -21.59 -9.01 -13.32
N ILE A 317 -21.07 -8.00 -12.65
CA ILE A 317 -21.75 -6.70 -12.44
C ILE A 317 -20.83 -5.64 -13.03
N VAL A 318 -21.33 -4.88 -13.99
CA VAL A 318 -20.56 -3.86 -14.73
C VAL A 318 -21.19 -2.49 -14.49
N ASP A 319 -20.37 -1.50 -14.13
CA ASP A 319 -20.81 -0.09 -14.21
C ASP A 319 -21.11 0.24 -15.65
N SER A 320 -22.40 0.39 -15.98
CA SER A 320 -22.89 0.64 -17.34
C SER A 320 -23.09 2.12 -17.64
N ASP A 321 -22.73 3.01 -16.72
CA ASP A 321 -22.78 4.45 -16.98
C ASP A 321 -21.68 4.82 -18.00
N GLY A 322 -22.09 5.22 -19.21
CA GLY A 322 -21.18 5.61 -20.28
C GLY A 322 -20.60 4.43 -21.07
N VAL A 323 -19.27 4.21 -21.04
CA VAL A 323 -18.57 3.22 -21.90
C VAL A 323 -18.80 1.78 -21.44
N GLY A 324 -19.07 1.58 -20.17
CA GLY A 324 -19.25 0.24 -19.59
C GLY A 324 -20.46 -0.52 -20.14
N GLY A 325 -21.46 0.18 -20.68
CA GLY A 325 -22.59 -0.46 -21.37
C GLY A 325 -22.15 -1.36 -22.51
N GLY A 326 -21.18 -0.92 -23.33
CA GLY A 326 -20.63 -1.73 -24.43
C GLY A 326 -19.89 -2.99 -23.96
N VAL A 327 -19.18 -2.91 -22.83
CA VAL A 327 -18.52 -4.08 -22.21
C VAL A 327 -19.59 -5.03 -21.65
N SER A 328 -20.58 -4.49 -20.92
CA SER A 328 -21.67 -5.28 -20.35
C SER A 328 -22.42 -6.09 -21.41
N ASP A 329 -22.73 -5.48 -22.57
CA ASP A 329 -23.40 -6.16 -23.67
C ASP A 329 -22.54 -7.31 -24.24
N GLN A 330 -21.25 -7.06 -24.46
CA GLN A 330 -20.31 -8.08 -24.99
C GLN A 330 -20.18 -9.31 -24.10
N ILE A 331 -20.18 -9.14 -22.78
CA ILE A 331 -20.04 -10.24 -21.81
C ILE A 331 -21.39 -10.72 -21.23
N ARG A 332 -22.49 -10.11 -21.61
CA ARG A 332 -23.86 -10.37 -21.12
C ARG A 332 -23.96 -10.26 -19.58
N ALA A 333 -23.34 -9.25 -19.02
CA ALA A 333 -23.30 -9.02 -17.57
C ALA A 333 -24.57 -8.33 -17.04
N THR A 334 -24.67 -8.27 -15.73
CA THR A 334 -25.67 -7.46 -15.03
C THR A 334 -25.22 -5.99 -15.03
N ASN A 335 -26.07 -5.12 -15.58
CA ASN A 335 -25.85 -3.68 -15.58
C ASN A 335 -26.00 -3.09 -14.17
N PHE A 336 -25.05 -2.27 -13.77
CA PHE A 336 -25.15 -1.38 -12.62
C PHE A 336 -25.25 0.06 -13.11
N VAL A 337 -26.33 0.75 -12.77
CA VAL A 337 -26.54 2.16 -13.11
C VAL A 337 -26.55 2.96 -11.81
N ASN A 338 -25.54 3.80 -11.60
CA ASN A 338 -25.30 4.51 -10.35
C ASN A 338 -26.52 5.31 -9.85
N ASN A 339 -27.20 6.00 -10.77
CA ASN A 339 -28.35 6.85 -10.47
C ASN A 339 -29.71 6.12 -10.50
N SER A 340 -29.73 4.81 -10.62
CA SER A 340 -30.96 4.03 -10.49
C SER A 340 -31.65 4.24 -9.15
N ARG A 341 -32.97 4.00 -9.12
CA ARG A 341 -33.74 4.03 -7.86
C ARG A 341 -33.20 3.00 -6.87
N PRO A 342 -33.18 3.32 -5.57
CA PRO A 342 -32.85 2.35 -4.54
C PRO A 342 -33.79 1.14 -4.59
N LEU A 343 -33.26 -0.03 -4.23
CA LEU A 343 -34.06 -1.25 -4.14
C LEU A 343 -34.85 -1.29 -2.81
N HIS A 344 -35.99 -1.98 -2.84
CA HIS A 344 -36.85 -2.19 -1.65
C HIS A 344 -37.35 -0.89 -1.02
N GLU A 345 -37.55 0.17 -1.81
CA GLU A 345 -38.10 1.46 -1.37
C GLU A 345 -37.36 2.07 -0.16
N GLN A 346 -36.08 1.76 0.00
CA GLN A 346 -35.27 2.30 1.08
C GLN A 346 -34.96 3.80 0.86
N ASN A 347 -34.72 4.53 1.96
CA ASN A 347 -34.58 5.99 1.97
C ASN A 347 -33.18 6.46 1.51
N PHE A 348 -32.77 6.11 0.30
CA PHE A 348 -31.55 6.55 -0.36
C PHE A 348 -31.88 7.41 -1.59
N SER A 349 -30.96 8.30 -1.98
CA SER A 349 -31.13 9.11 -3.20
C SER A 349 -30.98 8.29 -4.46
N ASN A 350 -30.11 7.27 -4.46
CA ASN A 350 -29.82 6.40 -5.59
C ASN A 350 -29.23 5.06 -5.14
N LEU A 351 -29.10 4.13 -6.11
CA LEU A 351 -28.55 2.79 -5.90
C LEU A 351 -27.09 2.81 -5.43
N LYS A 352 -26.27 3.75 -5.96
CA LYS A 352 -24.87 3.94 -5.54
C LYS A 352 -24.78 4.20 -4.03
N SER A 353 -25.57 5.15 -3.53
CA SER A 353 -25.59 5.49 -2.09
C SER A 353 -26.05 4.31 -1.24
N GLN A 354 -27.07 3.58 -1.68
CA GLN A 354 -27.53 2.37 -0.98
C GLN A 354 -26.43 1.30 -0.91
N CYS A 355 -25.70 1.07 -2.00
CA CYS A 355 -24.62 0.08 -2.03
C CYS A 355 -23.41 0.50 -1.17
N TYR A 356 -23.02 1.78 -1.15
CA TYR A 356 -21.94 2.27 -0.29
C TYR A 356 -22.27 2.12 1.19
N VAL A 357 -23.49 2.47 1.62
CA VAL A 357 -23.91 2.30 3.02
C VAL A 357 -23.95 0.81 3.36
N LYS A 358 -24.47 -0.04 2.48
CA LYS A 358 -24.44 -1.49 2.70
C LYS A 358 -23.01 -2.03 2.82
N LEU A 359 -22.08 -1.52 2.00
CA LEU A 359 -20.66 -1.89 2.07
C LEU A 359 -20.04 -1.50 3.43
N SER A 360 -20.32 -0.28 3.91
CA SER A 360 -19.87 0.18 5.23
C SER A 360 -20.38 -0.73 6.36
N ASP A 361 -21.65 -1.14 6.30
CA ASP A 361 -22.20 -2.11 7.27
C ASP A 361 -21.46 -3.44 7.24
N MET A 362 -21.10 -3.96 6.04
CA MET A 362 -20.33 -5.20 5.91
C MET A 362 -18.91 -5.10 6.51
N PHE A 363 -18.25 -3.94 6.38
CA PHE A 363 -16.97 -3.70 7.05
C PHE A 363 -17.14 -3.64 8.57
N ARG A 364 -18.11 -2.89 9.07
CA ARG A 364 -18.40 -2.72 10.50
C ARG A 364 -18.77 -4.05 11.17
N GLU A 365 -19.58 -4.86 10.51
CA GLU A 365 -19.97 -6.19 10.97
C GLU A 365 -18.88 -7.25 10.79
N GLY A 366 -17.77 -6.89 10.13
CA GLY A 366 -16.66 -7.78 9.85
C GLY A 366 -17.01 -8.97 8.96
N LYS A 367 -17.96 -8.81 8.06
CA LYS A 367 -18.42 -9.86 7.14
C LYS A 367 -17.66 -9.92 5.83
N LEU A 368 -16.79 -8.94 5.56
CA LEU A 368 -16.03 -8.82 4.33
C LEU A 368 -14.56 -9.10 4.58
N SER A 369 -13.89 -9.76 3.64
CA SER A 369 -12.44 -9.95 3.67
C SER A 369 -11.80 -9.50 2.36
N LEU A 370 -10.71 -8.73 2.47
CA LEU A 370 -9.92 -8.22 1.35
C LEU A 370 -8.61 -9.03 1.26
N ASN A 371 -8.59 -10.06 0.43
CA ASN A 371 -7.43 -10.92 0.28
C ASN A 371 -6.60 -10.51 -0.96
N ILE A 372 -6.20 -9.24 -1.00
CA ILE A 372 -5.37 -8.66 -2.05
C ILE A 372 -3.93 -8.61 -1.55
N LEU A 373 -3.01 -9.18 -2.31
CA LEU A 373 -1.59 -9.23 -1.95
C LEU A 373 -0.81 -7.99 -2.42
N GLU A 374 -1.33 -7.23 -3.39
CA GLU A 374 -0.68 -6.02 -3.88
C GLU A 374 -0.90 -4.84 -2.92
N PRO A 375 0.13 -4.39 -2.18
CA PRO A 375 -0.02 -3.37 -1.14
C PRO A 375 -0.45 -2.02 -1.68
N SER A 376 -0.02 -1.67 -2.90
CA SER A 376 -0.39 -0.41 -3.53
C SER A 376 -1.89 -0.34 -3.83
N VAL A 377 -2.50 -1.48 -4.16
CA VAL A 377 -3.95 -1.58 -4.39
C VAL A 377 -4.71 -1.44 -3.07
N ILE A 378 -4.22 -2.07 -1.99
CA ILE A 378 -4.83 -1.94 -0.66
C ILE A 378 -4.72 -0.50 -0.14
N ASP A 379 -3.57 0.15 -0.28
CA ASP A 379 -3.39 1.56 0.14
C ASP A 379 -4.31 2.49 -0.67
N ASP A 380 -4.34 2.33 -1.99
CA ASP A 380 -5.21 3.08 -2.90
C ASP A 380 -6.70 2.89 -2.55
N LEU A 381 -7.14 1.64 -2.36
CA LEU A 381 -8.51 1.30 -1.99
C LEU A 381 -8.89 1.90 -0.63
N THR A 382 -7.98 1.80 0.35
CA THR A 382 -8.19 2.38 1.68
C THR A 382 -8.37 3.90 1.59
N GLN A 383 -7.53 4.59 0.81
CA GLN A 383 -7.66 6.04 0.60
C GLN A 383 -8.98 6.39 -0.08
N GLU A 384 -9.39 5.65 -1.10
CA GLU A 384 -10.65 5.86 -1.79
C GLU A 384 -11.85 5.67 -0.84
N LEU A 385 -11.89 4.59 -0.05
CA LEU A 385 -12.95 4.32 0.92
C LEU A 385 -13.02 5.40 2.02
N LEU A 386 -11.88 5.81 2.58
CA LEU A 386 -11.83 6.88 3.60
C LEU A 386 -12.26 8.25 3.06
N SER A 387 -12.23 8.44 1.74
CA SER A 387 -12.72 9.67 1.11
C SER A 387 -14.23 9.70 0.90
N VAL A 388 -14.92 8.57 1.06
CA VAL A 388 -16.38 8.50 0.86
C VAL A 388 -17.09 9.13 2.04
N LYS A 389 -17.81 10.24 1.78
CA LYS A 389 -18.57 10.98 2.79
C LYS A 389 -20.05 10.97 2.47
N LEU A 390 -20.87 11.02 3.50
CA LEU A 390 -22.29 11.31 3.35
C LEU A 390 -22.47 12.81 3.05
N LYS A 391 -23.40 13.15 2.17
CA LYS A 391 -23.87 14.53 2.02
C LYS A 391 -24.79 14.86 3.17
N ASP A 392 -24.87 16.14 3.48
CA ASP A 392 -25.92 16.65 4.36
C ASP A 392 -27.29 16.22 3.83
N ILE A 393 -28.17 15.85 4.76
CA ILE A 393 -29.50 15.32 4.45
C ILE A 393 -30.23 16.35 3.57
N ASP A 394 -30.58 15.95 2.35
CA ASP A 394 -31.32 16.78 1.40
C ASP A 394 -32.71 17.14 1.92
N LYS A 395 -33.38 18.13 1.29
CA LYS A 395 -34.74 18.54 1.61
C LYS A 395 -35.74 17.40 1.69
N ASP A 396 -35.46 16.30 0.99
CA ASP A 396 -36.25 15.06 0.98
C ASP A 396 -35.84 14.03 2.07
N ASN A 397 -34.91 14.37 2.96
CA ASN A 397 -34.36 13.49 4.02
C ASN A 397 -33.75 12.18 3.48
N LYS A 398 -33.25 12.14 2.25
CA LYS A 398 -32.64 10.95 1.65
C LYS A 398 -31.14 10.86 1.93
N VAL A 399 -30.68 9.67 2.25
CA VAL A 399 -29.24 9.39 2.44
C VAL A 399 -28.54 9.41 1.07
N GLN A 400 -27.50 10.23 0.94
CA GLN A 400 -26.71 10.38 -0.28
C GLN A 400 -25.21 10.37 0.02
N VAL A 401 -24.42 9.64 -0.77
CA VAL A 401 -22.95 9.78 -0.76
C VAL A 401 -22.53 10.88 -1.75
N GLN A 402 -21.32 11.41 -1.53
CA GLN A 402 -20.71 12.38 -2.46
C GLN A 402 -20.66 11.85 -3.90
N SER A 403 -20.70 12.78 -4.87
CA SER A 403 -20.54 12.44 -6.28
C SER A 403 -19.13 11.97 -6.62
N LYS A 404 -18.96 11.22 -7.73
CA LYS A 404 -17.64 10.79 -8.24
C LYS A 404 -16.71 12.01 -8.45
N ASP A 405 -17.23 13.13 -8.94
CA ASP A 405 -16.46 14.36 -9.17
C ASP A 405 -15.97 15.00 -7.86
N GLU A 406 -16.78 15.00 -6.81
CA GLU A 406 -16.38 15.49 -5.48
C GLU A 406 -15.27 14.62 -4.90
N MET A 407 -15.41 13.28 -4.97
CA MET A 407 -14.37 12.35 -4.52
C MET A 407 -13.08 12.50 -5.36
N LYS A 408 -13.21 12.66 -6.69
CA LYS A 408 -12.06 12.90 -7.59
C LYS A 408 -11.30 14.18 -7.23
N ARG A 409 -11.98 15.25 -6.84
CA ARG A 409 -11.33 16.50 -6.37
C ARG A 409 -10.55 16.29 -5.06
N LEU A 410 -11.09 15.51 -4.14
CA LEU A 410 -10.44 15.20 -2.86
C LEU A 410 -9.21 14.30 -3.05
N LEU A 411 -9.33 13.27 -3.87
CA LEU A 411 -8.30 12.25 -4.10
C LEU A 411 -7.24 12.67 -5.13
N GLY A 412 -7.57 13.61 -6.03
CA GLY A 412 -6.76 13.92 -7.22
C GLY A 412 -6.81 12.84 -8.30
N LYS A 413 -7.64 11.79 -8.12
CA LYS A 413 -7.85 10.68 -9.05
C LYS A 413 -9.27 10.13 -8.91
N SER A 414 -9.72 9.35 -9.90
CA SER A 414 -11.02 8.66 -9.87
C SER A 414 -11.05 7.55 -8.79
N PRO A 415 -12.18 7.36 -8.06
CA PRO A 415 -12.35 6.33 -7.03
C PRO A 415 -12.76 4.97 -7.62
N ASP A 416 -12.04 4.50 -8.65
CA ASP A 416 -12.43 3.35 -9.47
C ASP A 416 -12.39 2.02 -8.66
N LEU A 417 -11.48 1.90 -7.68
CA LEU A 417 -11.40 0.72 -6.81
C LEU A 417 -12.60 0.64 -5.86
N SER A 418 -12.94 1.75 -5.22
CA SER A 418 -14.08 1.77 -4.29
C SER A 418 -15.41 1.62 -5.02
N ASP A 419 -15.55 2.17 -6.24
CA ASP A 419 -16.75 1.99 -7.08
C ASP A 419 -16.89 0.49 -7.50
N ALA A 420 -15.80 -0.16 -7.92
CA ALA A 420 -15.80 -1.60 -8.23
C ALA A 420 -16.14 -2.46 -6.99
N LEU A 421 -15.60 -2.11 -5.83
CA LEU A 421 -15.87 -2.81 -4.55
C LEU A 421 -17.34 -2.69 -4.15
N MET A 422 -17.89 -1.48 -4.22
CA MET A 422 -19.24 -1.16 -3.82
C MET A 422 -20.31 -1.94 -4.63
N MET A 423 -20.08 -2.15 -5.92
CA MET A 423 -21.01 -2.90 -6.77
C MET A 423 -21.26 -4.35 -6.30
N ARG A 424 -20.34 -4.93 -5.53
CA ARG A 424 -20.53 -6.27 -4.93
C ARG A 424 -21.73 -6.32 -3.99
N MET A 425 -22.18 -5.19 -3.49
CA MET A 425 -23.34 -5.13 -2.60
C MET A 425 -24.68 -5.30 -3.33
N LEU A 426 -24.73 -5.15 -4.65
CA LEU A 426 -25.96 -5.31 -5.42
C LEU A 426 -26.65 -6.67 -5.22
N PRO A 427 -25.96 -7.83 -5.35
CA PRO A 427 -26.56 -9.13 -5.05
C PRO A 427 -27.04 -9.28 -3.59
N GLU A 428 -26.26 -8.70 -2.63
CA GLU A 428 -26.62 -8.77 -1.21
C GLU A 428 -27.91 -8.00 -0.90
N ILE A 429 -28.11 -6.85 -1.55
CA ILE A 429 -29.34 -6.09 -1.40
C ILE A 429 -30.51 -6.82 -2.09
N LYS A 430 -30.32 -7.37 -3.31
CA LYS A 430 -31.33 -8.10 -4.05
C LYS A 430 -31.87 -9.34 -3.30
N THR A 431 -31.02 -10.00 -2.53
CA THR A 431 -31.40 -11.22 -1.78
C THR A 431 -32.04 -10.95 -0.43
N GLN A 432 -32.01 -9.71 0.08
CA GLN A 432 -32.69 -9.35 1.32
C GLN A 432 -34.20 -9.46 1.13
N LYS A 433 -34.83 -10.46 1.76
CA LYS A 433 -36.28 -10.46 1.96
C LYS A 433 -36.64 -9.26 2.82
N THR A 434 -37.69 -8.54 2.42
CA THR A 434 -38.24 -7.36 3.12
C THR A 434 -38.61 -7.73 4.56
N THR A 435 -37.68 -7.67 5.49
CA THR A 435 -37.92 -7.84 6.93
C THR A 435 -37.30 -6.65 7.65
N GLY A 436 -38.17 -5.71 8.04
CA GLY A 436 -37.86 -4.74 9.10
C GLY A 436 -37.34 -3.38 8.66
N ARG A 437 -38.04 -2.35 9.13
CA ARG A 437 -37.64 -0.94 9.10
C ARG A 437 -36.28 -0.79 9.79
N TYR A 438 -35.28 -0.25 9.07
CA TYR A 438 -34.05 0.22 9.70
C TYR A 438 -34.40 1.43 10.61
N ALA A 439 -34.18 1.27 11.90
CA ALA A 439 -34.16 2.39 12.81
C ALA A 439 -32.89 3.20 12.52
N ILE A 440 -33.04 4.44 12.08
CA ILE A 440 -31.94 5.42 11.98
C ILE A 440 -31.58 5.73 13.44
N MET A 441 -30.44 5.25 13.92
CA MET A 441 -29.85 5.78 15.13
C MET A 441 -29.36 7.19 14.81
N SER A 442 -29.98 8.18 15.41
CA SER A 442 -29.51 9.56 15.48
C SER A 442 -28.12 9.59 16.13
N ILE A 443 -27.17 10.19 15.43
CA ILE A 443 -25.84 10.58 15.92
C ILE A 443 -25.99 11.82 16.78
#